data_fdb61d90ff6fb3697893ee46b7b33417
#
_entry.id   fdb61d90ff6fb3697893ee46b7b33417
#
_cell.length_a   1.000
_cell.length_b   1.000
_cell.length_c   1.000
_cell.angle_alpha   90.00
_cell.angle_beta   90.00
_cell.angle_gamma   90.00
#
_symmetry.space_group_name_H-M   'P 1'
#
loop_
_entity.id
_entity.type
_entity.pdbx_description
1 polymer ?
#
loop_
_entity_poly.entity_id
_entity_poly.type
_entity_poly.pdbx_seq_one_letter_code
_entity_poly.pdbx_strand_id
1 'polypeptide(L)'
;GLRKLIAREKAGNPGFRYSGDGVHPGPEGHHMIAREVLAGLVPEIGLAPEVAEKDHRPTPDTMKKHEKVRNEWLVKTGHARPEIPGYDPEMAKRQFPRTVSVWNGFLREEFTVGGRRAFIVFPDKAVVSGKEQLWIWRPQFFDYKPIADLELVKRGYAAVFISMEDLYGSPKAMEVMDQFYRYLVDERKFSGKPVLFGLSRGGLYALNWAEKNPLCVAGVYVDAPVCDFKSWPAGRGKGKGSPDDWNKCLRAHGFNEQQALSYKGNPVDNMRGMAKAGIPLLFISRTEDDVVPIEENTDVFAKRYAKLGGPVKVIRRPGGHHPH
;
A
#
# COMPACT_ATOMS: atom_id res chain seq x y z
N GLY A 1 -16.24 -16.82 -5.11
CA GLY A 1 -15.90 -15.54 -5.71
C GLY A 1 -16.76 -14.41 -5.15
N LEU A 2 -16.60 -13.19 -5.65
CA LEU A 2 -17.24 -11.97 -5.16
C LEU A 2 -18.74 -12.07 -4.90
N ARG A 3 -19.51 -12.68 -5.84
CA ARG A 3 -20.97 -12.88 -5.66
C ARG A 3 -21.31 -13.71 -4.42
N LYS A 4 -20.49 -14.72 -4.09
CA LYS A 4 -20.68 -15.52 -2.87
C LYS A 4 -20.35 -14.70 -1.62
N LEU A 5 -19.33 -13.84 -1.67
CA LEU A 5 -18.97 -12.94 -0.58
C LEU A 5 -20.07 -11.91 -0.34
N ILE A 6 -20.57 -11.26 -1.39
CA ILE A 6 -21.71 -10.32 -1.31
C ILE A 6 -22.95 -11.02 -0.75
N ALA A 7 -23.24 -12.23 -1.20
CA ALA A 7 -24.38 -12.99 -0.69
C ALA A 7 -24.23 -13.35 0.80
N ARG A 8 -23.01 -13.71 1.23
CA ARG A 8 -22.70 -13.96 2.65
C ARG A 8 -22.90 -12.71 3.51
N GLU A 9 -22.39 -11.56 3.04
CA GLU A 9 -22.55 -10.30 3.77
C GLU A 9 -24.02 -9.87 3.85
N LYS A 10 -24.78 -9.99 2.76
CA LYS A 10 -26.22 -9.70 2.75
C LYS A 10 -27.02 -10.63 3.65
N ALA A 11 -26.62 -11.86 3.82
CA ALA A 11 -27.28 -12.80 4.74
C ALA A 11 -27.09 -12.41 6.20
N GLY A 12 -25.93 -11.84 6.55
CA GLY A 12 -25.64 -11.34 7.90
C GLY A 12 -26.14 -9.92 8.16
N ASN A 13 -26.25 -9.10 7.10
CA ASN A 13 -26.74 -7.72 7.15
C ASN A 13 -27.64 -7.44 5.94
N PRO A 14 -28.99 -7.46 6.11
CA PRO A 14 -29.92 -7.19 5.00
C PRO A 14 -29.77 -5.80 4.36
N GLY A 15 -29.22 -4.83 5.10
CA GLY A 15 -28.91 -3.47 4.62
C GLY A 15 -27.62 -3.35 3.84
N PHE A 16 -26.79 -4.42 3.79
CA PHE A 16 -25.50 -4.38 3.13
C PHE A 16 -25.62 -4.01 1.64
N ARG A 17 -24.91 -2.98 1.22
CA ARG A 17 -24.82 -2.54 -0.17
C ARG A 17 -23.36 -2.57 -0.62
N TYR A 18 -23.05 -3.49 -1.53
CA TYR A 18 -21.72 -3.57 -2.13
C TYR A 18 -21.37 -2.30 -2.91
N SER A 19 -22.35 -1.70 -3.58
CA SER A 19 -22.20 -0.54 -4.44
C SER A 19 -23.49 0.28 -4.45
N GLY A 20 -23.35 1.61 -4.50
CA GLY A 20 -24.48 2.53 -4.66
C GLY A 20 -24.92 2.70 -6.12
N ASP A 21 -23.99 2.53 -7.08
CA ASP A 21 -24.18 2.70 -8.51
C ASP A 21 -24.17 1.37 -9.31
N GLY A 22 -24.03 0.23 -8.61
CA GLY A 22 -23.97 -1.11 -9.20
C GLY A 22 -22.59 -1.48 -9.79
N VAL A 23 -21.67 -0.53 -9.88
CA VAL A 23 -20.35 -0.71 -10.52
C VAL A 23 -19.21 -0.55 -9.53
N HIS A 24 -19.25 0.48 -8.71
CA HIS A 24 -18.16 0.82 -7.80
C HIS A 24 -18.43 0.27 -6.39
N PRO A 25 -17.46 -0.37 -5.72
CA PRO A 25 -17.65 -0.75 -4.33
C PRO A 25 -17.85 0.51 -3.50
N GLY A 26 -18.98 0.58 -2.82
CA GLY A 26 -19.22 1.57 -1.78
C GLY A 26 -18.40 1.27 -0.51
N PRO A 27 -18.55 2.04 0.57
CA PRO A 27 -17.84 1.82 1.83
C PRO A 27 -17.92 0.37 2.31
N GLU A 28 -19.11 -0.24 2.29
CA GLU A 28 -19.32 -1.63 2.71
C GLU A 28 -18.61 -2.64 1.81
N GLY A 29 -18.60 -2.38 0.49
CA GLY A 29 -17.87 -3.21 -0.47
C GLY A 29 -16.35 -3.16 -0.24
N HIS A 30 -15.82 -2.02 0.13
CA HIS A 30 -14.41 -1.85 0.48
C HIS A 30 -14.06 -2.53 1.80
N HIS A 31 -14.95 -2.52 2.80
CA HIS A 31 -14.78 -3.28 4.03
C HIS A 31 -14.69 -4.78 3.80
N MET A 32 -15.59 -5.29 2.97
CA MET A 32 -15.56 -6.69 2.59
C MET A 32 -14.21 -7.06 1.96
N ILE A 33 -13.66 -6.17 1.12
CA ILE A 33 -12.34 -6.38 0.51
C ILE A 33 -11.24 -6.36 1.57
N ALA A 34 -11.25 -5.34 2.45
CA ALA A 34 -10.24 -5.23 3.51
C ALA A 34 -10.21 -6.46 4.40
N ARG A 35 -11.39 -7.02 4.76
CA ARG A 35 -11.48 -8.27 5.53
C ARG A 35 -10.90 -9.48 4.78
N GLU A 36 -11.15 -9.59 3.48
CA GLU A 36 -10.59 -10.67 2.67
C GLU A 36 -9.07 -10.52 2.50
N VAL A 37 -8.56 -9.29 2.39
CA VAL A 37 -7.12 -9.00 2.40
C VAL A 37 -6.51 -9.49 3.71
N LEU A 38 -7.11 -9.11 4.85
CA LEU A 38 -6.63 -9.51 6.16
C LEU A 38 -6.69 -11.03 6.36
N ALA A 39 -7.82 -11.65 6.05
CA ALA A 39 -8.00 -13.09 6.18
C ALA A 39 -7.07 -13.91 5.26
N GLY A 40 -6.72 -13.35 4.09
CA GLY A 40 -5.86 -14.02 3.12
C GLY A 40 -4.37 -13.82 3.34
N LEU A 41 -3.96 -12.68 3.94
CA LEU A 41 -2.56 -12.33 4.14
C LEU A 41 -2.06 -12.58 5.56
N VAL A 42 -2.96 -12.68 6.53
CA VAL A 42 -2.59 -12.78 7.94
C VAL A 42 -3.43 -13.84 8.65
N PRO A 43 -3.40 -15.10 8.20
CA PRO A 43 -4.19 -16.18 8.79
C PRO A 43 -3.83 -16.45 10.26
N GLU A 44 -2.62 -16.09 10.68
CA GLU A 44 -2.10 -16.38 12.03
C GLU A 44 -2.45 -15.30 13.07
N ILE A 45 -2.99 -14.15 12.69
CA ILE A 45 -3.24 -13.04 13.62
C ILE A 45 -4.55 -13.18 14.39
N GLY A 46 -5.36 -14.21 14.15
CA GLY A 46 -6.56 -14.52 14.97
C GLY A 46 -7.49 -13.31 15.17
N LEU A 47 -7.55 -12.38 14.22
CA LEU A 47 -8.41 -11.21 14.29
C LEU A 47 -9.86 -11.65 14.15
N ALA A 48 -10.58 -11.61 15.27
CA ALA A 48 -12.01 -11.85 15.28
C ALA A 48 -12.73 -10.99 14.23
N PRO A 49 -13.73 -11.53 13.53
CA PRO A 49 -14.46 -10.82 12.46
C PRO A 49 -15.33 -9.65 12.94
N GLU A 50 -15.35 -9.35 14.21
CA GLU A 50 -16.19 -8.32 14.80
C GLU A 50 -15.49 -6.97 14.91
N VAL A 51 -15.49 -6.22 13.81
CA VAL A 51 -15.47 -4.75 13.90
C VAL A 51 -16.78 -4.26 13.33
N ALA A 52 -17.63 -3.80 14.24
CA ALA A 52 -18.90 -3.19 13.92
C ALA A 52 -18.76 -2.06 12.90
N GLU A 53 -19.66 -2.06 11.94
CA GLU A 53 -19.89 -1.00 10.97
C GLU A 53 -20.10 0.34 11.70
N LYS A 54 -19.07 1.15 11.77
CA LYS A 54 -19.21 2.57 12.11
C LYS A 54 -18.67 3.41 10.96
N ASP A 55 -19.36 4.50 10.70
CA ASP A 55 -18.98 5.50 9.71
C ASP A 55 -17.47 5.77 9.79
N HIS A 56 -16.77 5.62 8.68
CA HIS A 56 -15.30 5.68 8.57
C HIS A 56 -14.76 7.10 8.65
N ARG A 57 -15.61 8.09 8.74
CA ARG A 57 -15.18 9.46 8.98
C ARG A 57 -14.75 9.59 10.44
N PRO A 58 -13.58 10.20 10.69
CA PRO A 58 -13.19 10.49 12.06
C PRO A 58 -14.27 11.36 12.71
N THR A 59 -14.75 10.92 13.86
CA THR A 59 -15.72 11.72 14.63
C THR A 59 -15.05 12.99 15.15
N PRO A 60 -15.80 14.07 15.43
CA PRO A 60 -15.24 15.25 16.07
C PRO A 60 -14.45 14.93 17.35
N ASP A 61 -14.87 13.91 18.10
CA ASP A 61 -14.18 13.48 19.32
C ASP A 61 -12.86 12.77 19.02
N THR A 62 -12.80 11.95 17.97
CA THR A 62 -11.55 11.34 17.50
C THR A 62 -10.57 12.43 17.04
N MET A 63 -11.05 13.44 16.31
CA MET A 63 -10.24 14.58 15.88
C MET A 63 -9.67 15.35 17.07
N LYS A 64 -10.50 15.70 18.06
CA LYS A 64 -10.07 16.37 19.29
C LYS A 64 -9.05 15.55 20.08
N LYS A 65 -9.27 14.23 20.18
CA LYS A 65 -8.33 13.33 20.86
C LYS A 65 -6.96 13.35 20.20
N HIS A 66 -6.92 13.27 18.86
CA HIS A 66 -5.64 13.30 18.12
C HIS A 66 -4.96 14.66 18.21
N GLU A 67 -5.73 15.75 18.18
CA GLU A 67 -5.21 17.09 18.40
C GLU A 67 -4.60 17.24 19.80
N LYS A 68 -5.26 16.71 20.82
CA LYS A 68 -4.73 16.67 22.18
C LYS A 68 -3.41 15.90 22.25
N VAL A 69 -3.36 14.68 21.71
CA VAL A 69 -2.14 13.85 21.67
C VAL A 69 -1.01 14.57 20.92
N ARG A 70 -1.34 15.20 19.78
CA ARG A 70 -0.37 16.02 19.03
C ARG A 70 0.19 17.15 19.89
N ASN A 71 -0.67 17.90 20.58
CA ASN A 71 -0.26 19.03 21.41
C ASN A 71 0.57 18.59 22.61
N GLU A 72 0.19 17.50 23.29
CA GLU A 72 0.97 16.90 24.37
C GLU A 72 2.35 16.43 23.88
N TRP A 73 2.43 15.83 22.69
CA TRP A 73 3.68 15.42 22.07
C TRP A 73 4.58 16.64 21.75
N LEU A 74 4.01 17.70 21.16
CA LEU A 74 4.74 18.95 20.87
C LEU A 74 5.35 19.57 22.15
N VAL A 75 4.60 19.56 23.25
CA VAL A 75 5.10 20.01 24.56
C VAL A 75 6.24 19.12 25.06
N LYS A 76 6.00 17.80 25.06
CA LYS A 76 6.96 16.82 25.61
C LYS A 76 8.29 16.79 24.84
N THR A 77 8.25 17.04 23.55
CA THR A 77 9.43 17.03 22.68
C THR A 77 10.09 18.40 22.52
N GLY A 78 9.52 19.45 23.11
CA GLY A 78 10.03 20.83 22.98
C GLY A 78 9.80 21.46 21.61
N HIS A 79 8.93 20.88 20.77
CA HIS A 79 8.57 21.45 19.47
C HIS A 79 7.71 22.70 19.63
N ALA A 80 7.89 23.68 18.76
CA ALA A 80 7.07 24.89 18.75
C ALA A 80 5.59 24.58 18.53
N ARG A 81 4.70 25.36 19.15
CA ARG A 81 3.24 25.21 19.00
C ARG A 81 2.71 26.27 18.04
N PRO A 82 1.68 25.95 17.24
CA PRO A 82 1.05 26.92 16.33
C PRO A 82 0.48 28.16 17.05
N GLU A 83 -0.01 27.98 18.26
CA GLU A 83 -0.59 29.05 19.08
C GLU A 83 0.44 29.94 19.79
N ILE A 84 1.74 29.67 19.67
CA ILE A 84 2.78 30.51 20.26
C ILE A 84 2.95 31.75 19.37
N PRO A 85 2.85 32.96 19.92
CA PRO A 85 3.12 34.18 19.16
C PRO A 85 4.51 34.13 18.52
N GLY A 86 4.58 34.41 17.21
CA GLY A 86 5.83 34.33 16.45
C GLY A 86 6.17 32.92 15.94
N TYR A 87 5.26 31.95 16.08
CA TYR A 87 5.45 30.62 15.50
C TYR A 87 5.51 30.71 13.97
N ASP A 88 6.64 30.29 13.42
CA ASP A 88 6.86 30.14 11.99
C ASP A 88 6.92 28.66 11.62
N PRO A 89 5.90 28.13 10.91
CA PRO A 89 5.88 26.74 10.50
C PRO A 89 7.08 26.32 9.64
N GLU A 90 7.60 27.22 8.81
CA GLU A 90 8.76 26.92 7.95
C GLU A 90 10.07 26.89 8.76
N MET A 91 10.21 27.79 9.73
CA MET A 91 11.33 27.75 10.67
C MET A 91 11.27 26.50 11.55
N ALA A 92 10.09 26.13 12.03
CA ALA A 92 9.89 24.89 12.81
C ALA A 92 10.28 23.64 11.99
N LYS A 93 9.92 23.56 10.71
CA LYS A 93 10.34 22.46 9.82
C LYS A 93 11.86 22.39 9.63
N ARG A 94 12.56 23.52 9.64
CA ARG A 94 14.03 23.57 9.54
C ARG A 94 14.72 23.14 10.83
N GLN A 95 14.17 23.54 11.98
CA GLN A 95 14.72 23.22 13.30
C GLN A 95 14.37 21.82 13.78
N PHE A 96 13.20 21.32 13.39
CA PHE A 96 12.69 20.03 13.83
C PHE A 96 12.42 19.14 12.61
N PRO A 97 13.19 18.08 12.43
CA PRO A 97 13.09 17.21 11.26
C PRO A 97 11.78 16.38 11.22
N ARG A 98 10.93 16.52 12.24
CA ARG A 98 9.67 15.76 12.37
C ARG A 98 8.52 16.73 12.52
N THR A 99 7.49 16.56 11.70
CA THR A 99 6.23 17.30 11.79
C THR A 99 5.11 16.35 12.15
N VAL A 100 4.24 16.76 13.05
CA VAL A 100 3.07 15.99 13.45
C VAL A 100 1.82 16.63 12.85
N SER A 101 0.99 15.80 12.22
CA SER A 101 -0.27 16.19 11.61
C SER A 101 -1.34 15.13 11.87
N VAL A 102 -2.55 15.34 11.35
CA VAL A 102 -3.63 14.36 11.43
C VAL A 102 -3.97 13.89 10.02
N TRP A 103 -4.06 12.57 9.84
CA TRP A 103 -4.50 11.94 8.61
C TRP A 103 -5.77 11.11 8.86
N ASN A 104 -6.90 11.52 8.32
CA ASN A 104 -8.19 10.85 8.52
C ASN A 104 -8.50 10.54 10.00
N GLY A 105 -8.13 11.46 10.91
CA GLY A 105 -8.33 11.29 12.35
C GLY A 105 -7.20 10.57 13.09
N PHE A 106 -6.19 10.04 12.41
CA PHE A 106 -5.04 9.36 12.99
C PHE A 106 -3.80 10.24 13.03
N LEU A 107 -2.96 10.05 14.03
CA LEU A 107 -1.69 10.76 14.15
C LEU A 107 -0.76 10.40 12.98
N ARG A 108 -0.26 11.40 12.26
CA ARG A 108 0.75 11.25 11.22
C ARG A 108 2.01 12.01 11.60
N GLU A 109 3.12 11.29 11.70
CA GLU A 109 4.45 11.87 11.88
C GLU A 109 5.14 11.94 10.51
N GLU A 110 5.59 13.12 10.10
CA GLU A 110 6.35 13.36 8.88
C GLU A 110 7.82 13.62 9.21
N PHE A 111 8.72 13.06 8.42
CA PHE A 111 10.17 13.18 8.59
C PHE A 111 10.90 12.93 7.26
N THR A 112 12.23 12.94 7.30
CA THR A 112 13.06 12.71 6.13
C THR A 112 13.96 11.51 6.33
N VAL A 113 14.04 10.62 5.34
CA VAL A 113 15.00 9.51 5.28
C VAL A 113 15.74 9.58 3.96
N GLY A 114 17.07 9.63 4.00
CA GLY A 114 17.89 9.73 2.80
C GLY A 114 17.56 10.93 1.91
N GLY A 115 17.16 12.07 2.52
CA GLY A 115 16.74 13.29 1.82
C GLY A 115 15.33 13.20 1.21
N ARG A 116 14.57 12.13 1.46
CA ARG A 116 13.21 11.93 0.94
C ARG A 116 12.17 12.09 2.02
N ARG A 117 11.07 12.75 1.69
CA ARG A 117 9.92 12.89 2.58
C ARG A 117 9.34 11.51 2.86
N ALA A 118 9.14 11.23 4.13
CA ALA A 118 8.51 10.01 4.62
C ALA A 118 7.52 10.34 5.73
N PHE A 119 6.58 9.44 5.98
CA PHE A 119 5.69 9.57 7.13
C PHE A 119 5.19 8.22 7.61
N ILE A 120 4.75 8.22 8.86
CA ILE A 120 4.08 7.12 9.53
C ILE A 120 2.72 7.61 10.00
N VAL A 121 1.66 6.88 9.68
CA VAL A 121 0.35 7.03 10.31
C VAL A 121 0.23 5.99 11.42
N PHE A 122 0.02 6.46 12.63
CA PHE A 122 -0.09 5.60 13.80
C PHE A 122 -1.55 5.26 14.11
N PRO A 123 -1.84 4.00 14.46
CA PRO A 123 -3.15 3.61 14.97
C PRO A 123 -3.36 4.17 16.38
N ASP A 124 -4.61 4.30 16.81
CA ASP A 124 -4.95 4.67 18.19
C ASP A 124 -4.47 3.62 19.19
N LYS A 125 -4.58 2.35 18.81
CA LYS A 125 -4.12 1.21 19.58
C LYS A 125 -3.30 0.30 18.67
N ALA A 126 -2.01 0.23 18.94
CA ALA A 126 -1.09 -0.57 18.14
C ALA A 126 -1.34 -2.07 18.31
N VAL A 127 -1.29 -2.81 17.21
CA VAL A 127 -1.11 -4.27 17.22
C VAL A 127 0.38 -4.54 17.09
N VAL A 128 0.89 -5.33 18.00
CA VAL A 128 2.32 -5.64 18.10
C VAL A 128 2.55 -7.15 18.05
N SER A 129 3.68 -7.55 17.47
CA SER A 129 4.23 -8.89 17.58
C SER A 129 5.39 -8.82 18.57
N GLY A 130 5.20 -9.33 19.78
CA GLY A 130 6.13 -9.08 20.86
C GLY A 130 6.16 -7.59 21.24
N LYS A 131 7.27 -6.90 20.94
CA LYS A 131 7.43 -5.44 21.14
C LYS A 131 7.41 -4.64 19.84
N GLU A 132 7.21 -5.30 18.69
CA GLU A 132 7.35 -4.71 17.36
C GLU A 132 5.99 -4.32 16.80
N GLN A 133 5.87 -3.07 16.33
CA GLN A 133 4.65 -2.54 15.70
C GLN A 133 4.42 -3.23 14.35
N LEU A 134 3.23 -3.81 14.12
CA LEU A 134 2.83 -4.31 12.81
C LEU A 134 2.45 -3.16 11.89
N TRP A 135 2.74 -3.30 10.59
CA TRP A 135 2.61 -2.21 9.65
C TRP A 135 2.34 -2.63 8.20
N ILE A 136 1.76 -1.70 7.46
CA ILE A 136 1.56 -1.78 6.02
C ILE A 136 2.42 -0.73 5.33
N TRP A 137 2.95 -1.07 4.17
CA TRP A 137 3.78 -0.18 3.37
C TRP A 137 3.15 0.04 2.00
N ARG A 138 2.70 1.26 1.75
CA ARG A 138 2.14 1.68 0.48
C ARG A 138 3.13 2.59 -0.26
N PRO A 139 3.93 2.06 -1.20
CA PRO A 139 5.04 2.79 -1.81
C PRO A 139 4.60 3.87 -2.80
N GLN A 140 3.37 3.82 -3.32
CA GLN A 140 2.81 4.79 -4.27
C GLN A 140 1.35 5.12 -3.95
N PHE A 141 0.91 6.32 -4.32
CA PHE A 141 -0.49 6.76 -4.24
C PHE A 141 -1.12 6.66 -2.84
N PHE A 142 -0.39 7.07 -1.81
CA PHE A 142 -0.81 6.85 -0.41
C PHE A 142 -2.23 7.37 -0.10
N ASP A 143 -2.57 8.57 -0.55
CA ASP A 143 -3.90 9.15 -0.30
C ASP A 143 -4.97 8.78 -1.34
N TYR A 144 -4.58 8.03 -2.36
CA TYR A 144 -5.55 7.66 -3.38
C TYR A 144 -6.41 6.49 -2.89
N LYS A 145 -7.69 6.81 -2.53
CA LYS A 145 -8.69 5.86 -2.04
C LYS A 145 -8.15 4.93 -0.94
N PRO A 146 -7.75 5.49 0.20
CA PRO A 146 -7.01 4.77 1.24
C PRO A 146 -7.93 3.94 2.16
N ILE A 147 -9.00 3.35 1.64
CA ILE A 147 -10.02 2.68 2.47
C ILE A 147 -9.45 1.43 3.14
N ALA A 148 -8.68 0.62 2.41
CA ALA A 148 -8.01 -0.54 2.98
C ALA A 148 -6.93 -0.13 4.00
N ASP A 149 -6.21 0.95 3.71
CA ASP A 149 -5.21 1.51 4.62
C ASP A 149 -5.87 1.98 5.93
N LEU A 150 -6.96 2.73 5.82
CA LEU A 150 -7.74 3.23 6.97
C LEU A 150 -8.28 2.09 7.83
N GLU A 151 -8.82 1.06 7.21
CA GLU A 151 -9.35 -0.10 7.94
C GLU A 151 -8.24 -0.84 8.70
N LEU A 152 -7.05 -0.95 8.11
CA LEU A 152 -5.91 -1.56 8.79
C LEU A 152 -5.36 -0.68 9.92
N VAL A 153 -5.31 0.63 9.72
CA VAL A 153 -4.92 1.57 10.79
C VAL A 153 -5.90 1.50 11.96
N LYS A 154 -7.20 1.43 11.71
CA LYS A 154 -8.22 1.20 12.77
C LYS A 154 -8.00 -0.11 13.53
N ARG A 155 -7.49 -1.14 12.85
CA ARG A 155 -7.18 -2.46 13.43
C ARG A 155 -5.81 -2.50 14.11
N GLY A 156 -5.10 -1.39 14.18
CA GLY A 156 -3.87 -1.26 14.94
C GLY A 156 -2.58 -1.41 14.14
N TYR A 157 -2.65 -1.48 12.80
CA TYR A 157 -1.46 -1.44 11.95
C TYR A 157 -1.01 0.00 11.74
N ALA A 158 0.28 0.26 11.76
CA ALA A 158 0.79 1.53 11.25
C ALA A 158 0.80 1.51 9.71
N ALA A 159 0.52 2.65 9.08
CA ALA A 159 0.65 2.80 7.63
C ALA A 159 1.82 3.74 7.31
N VAL A 160 2.69 3.33 6.39
CA VAL A 160 3.91 4.07 6.11
C VAL A 160 4.08 4.40 4.63
N PHE A 161 4.79 5.49 4.38
CA PHE A 161 5.12 5.98 3.04
C PHE A 161 6.48 6.63 3.01
N ILE A 162 7.19 6.50 1.89
CA ILE A 162 8.34 7.31 1.51
C ILE A 162 8.21 7.74 0.06
N SER A 163 8.54 8.99 -0.25
CA SER A 163 8.47 9.52 -1.61
C SER A 163 9.49 8.84 -2.54
N MET A 164 8.96 8.23 -3.60
CA MET A 164 9.74 7.52 -4.61
C MET A 164 9.21 7.84 -6.03
N GLU A 165 8.86 9.10 -6.25
CA GLU A 165 8.32 9.55 -7.52
C GLU A 165 9.28 9.23 -8.67
N ASP A 166 8.69 8.81 -9.79
CA ASP A 166 9.38 8.55 -11.06
C ASP A 166 10.54 7.51 -11.00
N LEU A 167 10.55 6.62 -10.00
CA LEU A 167 11.56 5.55 -9.90
C LEU A 167 11.13 4.20 -10.49
N TYR A 168 9.86 3.98 -10.83
CA TYR A 168 9.30 2.82 -11.57
C TYR A 168 9.85 1.44 -11.14
N GLY A 169 10.05 1.24 -9.83
CA GLY A 169 10.57 -0.04 -9.30
C GLY A 169 12.00 -0.38 -9.71
N SER A 170 12.77 0.62 -10.15
CA SER A 170 14.17 0.49 -10.57
C SER A 170 15.11 0.07 -9.43
N PRO A 171 16.37 -0.28 -9.72
CA PRO A 171 17.37 -0.54 -8.67
C PRO A 171 17.48 0.59 -7.66
N LYS A 172 17.34 1.86 -8.12
CA LYS A 172 17.35 3.02 -7.23
C LYS A 172 16.13 3.05 -6.29
N ALA A 173 14.95 2.65 -6.78
CA ALA A 173 13.78 2.48 -5.92
C ALA A 173 14.04 1.44 -4.83
N MET A 174 14.67 0.32 -5.17
CA MET A 174 14.99 -0.74 -4.22
C MET A 174 15.97 -0.27 -3.14
N GLU A 175 16.97 0.54 -3.49
CA GLU A 175 17.88 1.15 -2.51
C GLU A 175 17.15 2.06 -1.53
N VAL A 176 16.24 2.90 -2.01
CA VAL A 176 15.40 3.78 -1.18
C VAL A 176 14.52 2.96 -0.25
N MET A 177 13.90 1.90 -0.77
CA MET A 177 13.07 1.01 0.03
C MET A 177 13.88 0.28 1.10
N ASP A 178 15.08 -0.24 0.77
CA ASP A 178 15.96 -0.88 1.75
C ASP A 178 16.40 0.08 2.87
N GLN A 179 16.70 1.31 2.52
CA GLN A 179 17.09 2.33 3.50
C GLN A 179 15.92 2.67 4.44
N PHE A 180 14.72 2.83 3.90
CA PHE A 180 13.53 3.14 4.69
C PHE A 180 13.11 1.96 5.57
N TYR A 181 13.16 0.73 5.04
CA TYR A 181 12.89 -0.48 5.80
C TYR A 181 13.82 -0.58 7.02
N ARG A 182 15.13 -0.42 6.82
CA ARG A 182 16.10 -0.45 7.93
C ARG A 182 15.82 0.62 8.96
N TYR A 183 15.52 1.86 8.53
CA TYR A 183 15.14 2.93 9.45
C TYR A 183 13.93 2.54 10.31
N LEU A 184 12.89 1.95 9.70
CA LEU A 184 11.69 1.55 10.45
C LEU A 184 11.96 0.39 11.42
N VAL A 185 12.68 -0.63 10.98
CA VAL A 185 12.92 -1.83 11.78
C VAL A 185 13.98 -1.56 12.88
N ASP A 186 15.12 -1.01 12.50
CA ASP A 186 16.26 -0.87 13.41
C ASP A 186 16.08 0.28 14.39
N GLU A 187 15.58 1.44 13.91
CA GLU A 187 15.47 2.66 14.74
C GLU A 187 14.08 2.83 15.36
N ARG A 188 13.00 2.50 14.59
CA ARG A 188 11.62 2.74 15.02
C ARG A 188 10.96 1.51 15.66
N LYS A 189 11.63 0.35 15.67
CA LYS A 189 11.16 -0.92 16.26
C LYS A 189 9.87 -1.44 15.65
N PHE A 190 9.73 -1.26 14.34
CA PHE A 190 8.67 -1.87 13.56
C PHE A 190 9.00 -3.34 13.30
N SER A 191 7.98 -4.17 13.07
CA SER A 191 8.16 -5.58 12.72
C SER A 191 9.03 -5.73 11.47
N GLY A 192 9.90 -6.73 11.46
CA GLY A 192 10.71 -7.07 10.30
C GLY A 192 9.93 -7.59 9.09
N LYS A 193 8.58 -7.71 9.19
CA LYS A 193 7.74 -8.26 8.12
C LYS A 193 6.51 -7.39 7.86
N PRO A 194 6.62 -6.33 7.03
CA PRO A 194 5.47 -5.56 6.57
C PRO A 194 4.56 -6.33 5.62
N VAL A 195 3.33 -5.86 5.49
CA VAL A 195 2.48 -6.15 4.34
C VAL A 195 2.66 -5.03 3.31
N LEU A 196 3.01 -5.38 2.08
CA LEU A 196 3.23 -4.43 1.01
C LEU A 196 1.93 -4.18 0.23
N PHE A 197 1.67 -2.92 -0.10
CA PHE A 197 0.52 -2.49 -0.89
C PHE A 197 0.97 -1.89 -2.21
N GLY A 198 0.58 -2.48 -3.34
CA GLY A 198 0.96 -2.00 -4.66
C GLY A 198 -0.25 -1.67 -5.53
N LEU A 199 -0.60 -0.38 -5.68
CA LEU A 199 -1.61 0.06 -6.61
C LEU A 199 -0.98 0.47 -7.94
N SER A 200 -1.54 0.01 -9.07
CA SER A 200 -1.08 0.39 -10.40
C SER A 200 0.45 0.24 -10.54
N ARG A 201 1.18 1.29 -10.92
CA ARG A 201 2.66 1.27 -10.97
C ARG A 201 3.32 0.94 -9.62
N GLY A 202 2.59 1.07 -8.50
CA GLY A 202 3.04 0.60 -7.19
C GLY A 202 3.32 -0.90 -7.12
N GLY A 203 2.74 -1.67 -8.04
CA GLY A 203 3.05 -3.09 -8.22
C GLY A 203 4.53 -3.35 -8.52
N LEU A 204 5.16 -2.51 -9.36
CA LEU A 204 6.60 -2.60 -9.67
C LEU A 204 7.47 -2.47 -8.41
N TYR A 205 7.09 -1.59 -7.49
CA TYR A 205 7.82 -1.39 -6.24
C TYR A 205 7.61 -2.54 -5.26
N ALA A 206 6.35 -2.85 -4.97
CA ALA A 206 5.98 -3.85 -3.98
C ALA A 206 6.50 -5.25 -4.36
N LEU A 207 6.28 -5.69 -5.60
CA LEU A 207 6.66 -7.02 -6.06
C LEU A 207 8.18 -7.16 -6.25
N ASN A 208 8.87 -6.14 -6.79
CA ASN A 208 10.33 -6.18 -6.93
C ASN A 208 11.03 -6.19 -5.56
N TRP A 209 10.52 -5.40 -4.60
CA TRP A 209 11.11 -5.39 -3.27
C TRP A 209 10.86 -6.70 -2.52
N ALA A 210 9.66 -7.27 -2.65
CA ALA A 210 9.32 -8.56 -2.06
C ALA A 210 10.18 -9.71 -2.64
N GLU A 211 10.46 -9.70 -3.94
CA GLU A 211 11.35 -10.69 -4.56
C GLU A 211 12.79 -10.52 -4.09
N LYS A 212 13.26 -9.27 -3.95
CA LYS A 212 14.61 -8.97 -3.46
C LYS A 212 14.79 -9.35 -1.99
N ASN A 213 13.75 -9.18 -1.17
CA ASN A 213 13.79 -9.34 0.29
C ASN A 213 12.70 -10.31 0.80
N PRO A 214 12.62 -11.56 0.28
CA PRO A 214 11.47 -12.42 0.52
C PRO A 214 11.29 -12.86 1.98
N LEU A 215 12.34 -12.83 2.79
CA LEU A 215 12.23 -13.15 4.22
C LEU A 215 11.74 -11.98 5.08
N CYS A 216 11.71 -10.78 4.48
CA CYS A 216 11.30 -9.53 5.12
C CYS A 216 9.87 -9.11 4.77
N VAL A 217 8.99 -10.01 4.31
CA VAL A 217 7.63 -9.70 3.87
C VAL A 217 6.63 -10.66 4.49
N ALA A 218 5.56 -10.13 5.08
CA ALA A 218 4.46 -10.93 5.60
C ALA A 218 3.46 -11.31 4.50
N GLY A 219 3.25 -10.43 3.53
CA GLY A 219 2.34 -10.64 2.41
C GLY A 219 2.32 -9.44 1.46
N VAL A 220 1.73 -9.60 0.28
CA VAL A 220 1.58 -8.52 -0.69
C VAL A 220 0.13 -8.42 -1.17
N TYR A 221 -0.42 -7.23 -1.07
CA TYR A 221 -1.68 -6.84 -1.68
C TYR A 221 -1.43 -5.93 -2.86
N VAL A 222 -2.00 -6.24 -4.01
CA VAL A 222 -1.87 -5.41 -5.21
C VAL A 222 -3.22 -5.21 -5.91
N ASP A 223 -3.47 -3.97 -6.36
CA ASP A 223 -4.68 -3.57 -7.06
C ASP A 223 -4.34 -3.02 -8.44
N ALA A 224 -4.85 -3.68 -9.49
CA ALA A 224 -4.55 -3.40 -10.90
C ALA A 224 -3.04 -3.16 -11.15
N PRO A 225 -2.15 -4.07 -10.65
CA PRO A 225 -0.73 -3.78 -10.58
C PRO A 225 -0.06 -3.85 -11.94
N VAL A 226 0.89 -2.94 -12.16
CA VAL A 226 1.89 -3.11 -13.21
C VAL A 226 2.87 -4.19 -12.74
N CYS A 227 2.91 -5.29 -13.49
CA CYS A 227 3.84 -6.40 -13.27
C CYS A 227 4.91 -6.51 -14.37
N ASP A 228 4.72 -5.80 -15.47
CA ASP A 228 5.67 -5.65 -16.57
C ASP A 228 5.66 -4.22 -17.11
N PHE A 229 6.76 -3.51 -16.99
CA PHE A 229 6.83 -2.13 -17.50
C PHE A 229 6.76 -2.08 -19.03
N LYS A 230 6.92 -3.19 -19.73
CA LYS A 230 6.72 -3.28 -21.19
C LYS A 230 5.23 -3.21 -21.55
N SER A 231 4.34 -3.73 -20.70
CA SER A 231 2.90 -3.52 -20.83
C SER A 231 2.54 -2.07 -20.51
N TRP A 232 2.90 -1.59 -19.33
CA TRP A 232 2.76 -0.19 -18.94
C TRP A 232 4.02 0.26 -18.17
N PRO A 233 4.65 1.37 -18.49
CA PRO A 233 4.20 2.45 -19.40
C PRO A 233 4.57 2.30 -20.87
N ALA A 234 5.31 1.27 -21.30
CA ALA A 234 5.79 1.18 -22.68
C ALA A 234 4.66 1.00 -23.72
N GLY A 235 3.49 0.44 -23.35
CA GLY A 235 2.39 0.17 -24.27
C GLY A 235 2.76 -0.85 -25.37
N ARG A 236 3.57 -1.86 -25.04
CA ARG A 236 4.02 -2.90 -25.99
C ARG A 236 3.10 -4.12 -25.99
N GLY A 237 1.86 -3.94 -25.59
CA GLY A 237 0.81 -4.95 -25.57
C GLY A 237 -0.52 -4.35 -25.99
N LYS A 238 -1.60 -4.78 -25.34
CA LYS A 238 -2.97 -4.30 -25.58
C LYS A 238 -3.28 -2.99 -24.87
N GLY A 239 -2.57 -2.72 -23.76
CA GLY A 239 -2.82 -1.56 -22.92
C GLY A 239 -2.36 -0.27 -23.54
N LYS A 240 -3.00 0.82 -23.11
CA LYS A 240 -2.58 2.18 -23.44
C LYS A 240 -1.25 2.46 -22.77
N GLY A 241 -0.23 2.77 -23.54
CA GLY A 241 1.04 3.24 -22.99
C GLY A 241 0.95 4.68 -22.50
N SER A 242 2.04 5.14 -21.90
CA SER A 242 2.26 6.53 -21.48
C SER A 242 3.67 6.93 -21.91
N PRO A 243 3.84 7.68 -23.03
CA PRO A 243 5.16 8.06 -23.51
C PRO A 243 6.00 8.83 -22.50
N ASP A 244 5.37 9.72 -21.72
CA ASP A 244 6.05 10.49 -20.69
C ASP A 244 6.53 9.58 -19.55
N ASP A 245 5.67 8.69 -19.07
CA ASP A 245 6.03 7.70 -18.05
C ASP A 245 7.06 6.71 -18.56
N TRP A 246 7.00 6.33 -19.85
CA TRP A 246 8.02 5.47 -20.46
C TRP A 246 9.38 6.12 -20.46
N ASN A 247 9.48 7.38 -20.87
CA ASN A 247 10.73 8.13 -20.84
C ASN A 247 11.30 8.25 -19.41
N LYS A 248 10.44 8.46 -18.41
CA LYS A 248 10.84 8.49 -17.00
C LYS A 248 11.30 7.11 -16.52
N CYS A 249 10.60 6.06 -16.90
CA CYS A 249 10.96 4.68 -16.59
C CYS A 249 12.35 4.31 -17.16
N LEU A 250 12.62 4.65 -18.42
CA LEU A 250 13.92 4.46 -19.04
C LEU A 250 15.05 5.15 -18.26
N ARG A 251 14.83 6.43 -17.91
CA ARG A 251 15.80 7.19 -17.10
C ARG A 251 16.02 6.58 -15.73
N ALA A 252 14.94 6.15 -15.07
CA ALA A 252 15.02 5.55 -13.73
C ALA A 252 15.81 4.25 -13.70
N HIS A 253 15.74 3.47 -14.78
CA HIS A 253 16.50 2.22 -14.94
C HIS A 253 17.89 2.41 -15.58
N GLY A 254 18.16 3.58 -16.15
CA GLY A 254 19.38 3.82 -16.91
C GLY A 254 19.42 3.05 -18.23
N PHE A 255 18.27 2.77 -18.84
CA PHE A 255 18.14 1.98 -20.05
C PHE A 255 17.88 2.85 -21.29
N ASN A 256 18.41 2.42 -22.43
CA ASN A 256 17.83 2.76 -23.71
C ASN A 256 16.61 1.85 -24.00
N GLU A 257 15.86 2.14 -25.04
CA GLU A 257 14.66 1.39 -25.38
C GLU A 257 14.91 -0.09 -25.64
N GLN A 258 15.96 -0.42 -26.38
CA GLN A 258 16.32 -1.80 -26.70
C GLN A 258 16.67 -2.61 -25.43
N GLN A 259 17.43 -2.01 -24.52
CA GLN A 259 17.75 -2.60 -23.23
C GLN A 259 16.49 -2.85 -22.39
N ALA A 260 15.60 -1.87 -22.34
CA ALA A 260 14.35 -2.01 -21.59
C ALA A 260 13.43 -3.09 -22.17
N LEU A 261 13.29 -3.17 -23.50
CA LEU A 261 12.46 -4.19 -24.15
C LEU A 261 13.02 -5.61 -23.96
N SER A 262 14.34 -5.76 -23.86
CA SER A 262 15.00 -7.04 -23.59
C SER A 262 15.10 -7.40 -22.09
N TYR A 263 14.76 -6.47 -21.20
CA TYR A 263 14.88 -6.65 -19.76
C TYR A 263 14.01 -7.80 -19.23
N LYS A 264 14.60 -8.64 -18.37
CA LYS A 264 13.98 -9.82 -17.74
C LYS A 264 13.88 -9.69 -16.21
N GLY A 265 13.97 -8.47 -15.69
CA GLY A 265 13.89 -8.18 -14.27
C GLY A 265 12.54 -7.64 -13.81
N ASN A 266 11.49 -7.68 -14.66
CA ASN A 266 10.15 -7.31 -14.25
C ASN A 266 9.54 -8.31 -13.27
N PRO A 267 8.58 -7.91 -12.44
CA PRO A 267 7.87 -8.83 -11.54
C PRO A 267 7.37 -10.12 -12.23
N VAL A 268 6.84 -10.03 -13.44
CA VAL A 268 6.40 -11.23 -14.21
C VAL A 268 7.52 -12.21 -14.50
N ASP A 269 8.77 -11.77 -14.54
CA ASP A 269 9.94 -12.60 -14.84
C ASP A 269 10.63 -13.12 -13.57
N ASN A 270 10.49 -12.41 -12.44
CA ASN A 270 11.19 -12.66 -11.18
C ASN A 270 10.19 -12.80 -10.00
N MET A 271 10.03 -14.01 -9.51
CA MET A 271 9.13 -14.31 -8.40
C MET A 271 9.51 -15.59 -7.64
N ARG A 272 10.68 -16.16 -7.94
CA ARG A 272 11.13 -17.44 -7.37
C ARG A 272 11.44 -17.33 -5.88
N GLY A 273 12.03 -16.22 -5.46
CA GLY A 273 12.36 -15.94 -4.06
C GLY A 273 11.09 -15.85 -3.22
N MET A 274 10.11 -15.06 -3.67
CA MET A 274 8.80 -14.95 -3.01
C MET A 274 8.07 -16.29 -2.94
N ALA A 275 8.05 -17.06 -4.04
CA ALA A 275 7.39 -18.36 -4.07
C ALA A 275 8.05 -19.36 -3.11
N LYS A 276 9.39 -19.42 -3.10
CA LYS A 276 10.15 -20.26 -2.16
C LYS A 276 9.92 -19.89 -0.70
N ALA A 277 9.76 -18.59 -0.41
CA ALA A 277 9.45 -18.09 0.93
C ALA A 277 7.97 -18.27 1.30
N GLY A 278 7.10 -18.68 0.37
CA GLY A 278 5.68 -18.90 0.61
C GLY A 278 4.90 -17.61 0.87
N ILE A 279 5.32 -16.46 0.31
CA ILE A 279 4.67 -15.18 0.57
C ILE A 279 3.24 -15.19 0.02
N PRO A 280 2.21 -14.97 0.84
CA PRO A 280 0.83 -14.89 0.35
C PRO A 280 0.62 -13.62 -0.47
N LEU A 281 0.03 -13.78 -1.67
CA LEU A 281 -0.28 -12.69 -2.58
C LEU A 281 -1.78 -12.57 -2.80
N LEU A 282 -2.29 -11.34 -2.71
CA LEU A 282 -3.66 -11.01 -3.07
C LEU A 282 -3.68 -9.97 -4.18
N PHE A 283 -4.24 -10.35 -5.32
CA PHE A 283 -4.49 -9.45 -6.45
C PHE A 283 -5.95 -9.07 -6.53
N ILE A 284 -6.22 -7.78 -6.73
CA ILE A 284 -7.49 -7.29 -7.23
C ILE A 284 -7.23 -6.71 -8.60
N SER A 285 -8.00 -7.13 -9.62
CA SER A 285 -7.78 -6.68 -10.99
C SER A 285 -9.10 -6.57 -11.74
N ARG A 286 -9.12 -5.74 -12.77
CA ARG A 286 -10.30 -5.43 -13.57
C ARG A 286 -10.23 -6.12 -14.92
N THR A 287 -11.37 -6.67 -15.36
CA THR A 287 -11.43 -7.44 -16.61
C THR A 287 -11.44 -6.57 -17.86
N GLU A 288 -11.73 -5.27 -17.71
CA GLU A 288 -11.82 -4.28 -18.79
C GLU A 288 -10.76 -3.18 -18.64
N ASP A 289 -9.65 -3.49 -17.95
CA ASP A 289 -8.56 -2.56 -17.74
C ASP A 289 -7.75 -2.38 -19.04
N ASP A 290 -7.90 -1.23 -19.67
CA ASP A 290 -7.22 -0.87 -20.92
C ASP A 290 -5.92 -0.07 -20.70
N VAL A 291 -5.59 0.22 -19.44
CA VAL A 291 -4.34 0.87 -19.05
C VAL A 291 -3.30 -0.18 -18.63
N VAL A 292 -3.69 -1.08 -17.70
CA VAL A 292 -2.86 -2.18 -17.22
C VAL A 292 -3.62 -3.50 -17.42
N PRO A 293 -3.66 -4.03 -18.66
CA PRO A 293 -4.44 -5.21 -18.98
C PRO A 293 -4.13 -6.40 -18.07
N ILE A 294 -5.18 -7.02 -17.54
CA ILE A 294 -5.08 -8.12 -16.59
C ILE A 294 -4.30 -9.31 -17.18
N GLU A 295 -4.51 -9.60 -18.46
CA GLU A 295 -3.88 -10.71 -19.17
C GLU A 295 -2.37 -10.55 -19.40
N GLU A 296 -1.85 -9.32 -19.32
CA GLU A 296 -0.43 -9.02 -19.50
C GLU A 296 0.32 -8.88 -18.17
N ASN A 297 -0.41 -8.62 -17.10
CA ASN A 297 0.12 -8.33 -15.78
C ASN A 297 -0.29 -9.40 -14.75
N THR A 298 -1.48 -9.26 -14.17
CA THR A 298 -1.96 -10.13 -13.08
C THR A 298 -2.03 -11.60 -13.49
N ASP A 299 -2.60 -11.91 -14.66
CA ASP A 299 -2.81 -13.32 -15.07
C ASP A 299 -1.48 -14.02 -15.36
N VAL A 300 -0.55 -13.31 -16.03
CA VAL A 300 0.80 -13.84 -16.27
C VAL A 300 1.51 -14.10 -14.96
N PHE A 301 1.51 -13.10 -14.06
CA PHE A 301 2.18 -13.20 -12.78
C PHE A 301 1.58 -14.33 -11.93
N ALA A 302 0.27 -14.30 -11.70
CA ALA A 302 -0.41 -15.25 -10.82
C ALA A 302 -0.27 -16.70 -11.32
N LYS A 303 -0.37 -16.91 -12.64
CA LYS A 303 -0.14 -18.25 -13.25
C LYS A 303 1.27 -18.75 -13.00
N ARG A 304 2.28 -17.91 -13.20
CA ARG A 304 3.68 -18.26 -12.99
C ARG A 304 3.98 -18.51 -11.52
N TYR A 305 3.45 -17.66 -10.64
CA TYR A 305 3.63 -17.76 -9.19
C TYR A 305 3.02 -19.04 -8.62
N ALA A 306 1.78 -19.34 -8.99
CA ALA A 306 1.12 -20.58 -8.61
C ALA A 306 1.86 -21.85 -9.10
N LYS A 307 2.41 -21.80 -10.34
CA LYS A 307 3.24 -22.89 -10.89
C LYS A 307 4.50 -23.14 -10.06
N LEU A 308 5.04 -22.12 -9.40
CA LEU A 308 6.18 -22.23 -8.49
C LEU A 308 5.79 -22.66 -7.07
N GLY A 309 4.50 -22.93 -6.81
CA GLY A 309 3.98 -23.30 -5.49
C GLY A 309 3.67 -22.10 -4.59
N GLY A 310 3.77 -20.87 -5.09
CA GLY A 310 3.48 -19.66 -4.31
C GLY A 310 1.97 -19.49 -4.06
N PRO A 311 1.55 -19.15 -2.82
CA PRO A 311 0.14 -18.94 -2.50
C PRO A 311 -0.36 -17.62 -3.10
N VAL A 312 -1.32 -17.68 -4.02
CA VAL A 312 -1.86 -16.50 -4.71
C VAL A 312 -3.39 -16.59 -4.82
N LYS A 313 -4.04 -15.47 -4.51
CA LYS A 313 -5.48 -15.27 -4.73
C LYS A 313 -5.69 -14.11 -5.67
N VAL A 314 -6.53 -14.29 -6.70
CA VAL A 314 -6.91 -13.24 -7.65
C VAL A 314 -8.40 -12.99 -7.55
N ILE A 315 -8.79 -11.75 -7.25
CA ILE A 315 -10.17 -11.27 -7.28
C ILE A 315 -10.33 -10.45 -8.56
N ARG A 316 -11.15 -10.95 -9.48
CA ARG A 316 -11.46 -10.26 -10.73
C ARG A 316 -12.77 -9.52 -10.60
N ARG A 317 -12.82 -8.31 -11.16
CA ARG A 317 -13.98 -7.43 -11.16
C ARG A 317 -14.22 -6.85 -12.56
N PRO A 318 -15.46 -6.57 -12.93
CA PRO A 318 -15.72 -5.78 -14.12
C PRO A 318 -15.22 -4.35 -13.97
N GLY A 319 -15.04 -3.66 -15.09
CA GLY A 319 -14.65 -2.26 -15.17
C GLY A 319 -13.19 -2.04 -15.58
N GLY A 320 -12.86 -0.78 -15.83
CA GLY A 320 -11.54 -0.32 -16.26
C GLY A 320 -10.56 -0.09 -15.15
N HIS A 321 -9.45 0.60 -15.45
CA HIS A 321 -8.37 0.87 -14.50
C HIS A 321 -8.85 1.73 -13.32
N HIS A 322 -8.79 1.21 -12.10
CA HIS A 322 -9.23 1.87 -10.87
C HIS A 322 -10.63 2.51 -10.92
N PRO A 323 -11.67 1.82 -11.39
CA PRO A 323 -13.03 2.29 -11.22
C PRO A 323 -13.41 2.13 -9.75
N HIS A 324 -13.48 3.20 -9.05
CA HIS A 324 -13.73 3.17 -7.60
C HIS A 324 -14.99 3.88 -7.26
#